data_194fdc65406dce09f4cb37746500211c
#
_entry.id   194fdc65406dce09f4cb37746500211c
#
_cell.length_a   1.000
_cell.length_b   1.000
_cell.length_c   1.000
_cell.angle_alpha   90.00
_cell.angle_beta   90.00
_cell.angle_gamma   90.00
#
_symmetry.space_group_name_H-M   'P 1'
#
loop_
_entity.id
_entity.type
_entity.pdbx_description
1 polymer ?
#
loop_
_entity_poly.entity_id
_entity_poly.type
_entity_poly.pdbx_seq_one_letter_code
_entity_poly.pdbx_strand_id
1 'polypeptide(L)'
;MSAIGDLLIQLEGADLETAPLFVRELLQHAELPNLQGGEALRASRAIAVHAGPQQLPIAGELAGRAHQAGIPGAGALFAECADKIALMSGRPQRFGTVVLEHQGDLVMGPIDGIADDEMRSSFGLPPLLEMRQRIDKQNQSRARERHQAVGLPLGQKFCRVWSDPSVAELRSGLASNPEGAWADGNDLTMVCQSTGNGIIPGPVFELPMWNVNEDDGSPSDLWCSQIRLDRLSEAVFGYGFWPLNEDGMPIGGRGPVDHRFRGSAAPAELPSHEDDALIGSLETHEFASAALRENRRVKVYLPPGHTTGMSLPVIYSTDGNMIQPYIRRVDAAIAESTIPPVILIGAHAAPMDRTGNERALEYLPGFDDQRFDRHQRFFVDELSSWAEGEFGASDRREFRAIFGCSDGAGHALATASMHRQRFGHCIAYSTGMPPDEQTRWNADGAPFVHLCAGTLEPGFHQATEAWAAWLHFHESPHYFTERVCGHDLIQWIEELPRAIARAWGSDNPD
;
A
#
# COMPACT_ATOMS: atom_id res chain seq x y z
N MET A 1 -52.12 -1.55 -19.96
CA MET A 1 -50.77 -1.77 -19.40
C MET A 1 -50.89 -1.79 -17.89
N SER A 2 -50.04 -2.51 -17.18
CA SER A 2 -50.05 -2.46 -15.70
C SER A 2 -49.46 -1.15 -15.21
N ALA A 3 -49.83 -0.66 -13.98
CA ALA A 3 -49.33 0.57 -13.43
C ALA A 3 -47.78 0.57 -13.36
N ILE A 4 -47.16 -0.58 -13.10
CA ILE A 4 -45.70 -0.72 -13.12
C ILE A 4 -45.12 -0.65 -14.55
N GLY A 5 -45.84 -1.12 -15.55
CA GLY A 5 -45.45 -1.00 -16.95
C GLY A 5 -45.41 0.45 -17.43
N ASP A 6 -46.37 1.27 -17.01
CA ASP A 6 -46.40 2.70 -17.31
C ASP A 6 -45.23 3.43 -16.60
N LEU A 7 -44.91 3.06 -15.36
CA LEU A 7 -43.77 3.59 -14.62
C LEU A 7 -42.43 3.24 -15.30
N LEU A 8 -42.27 2.04 -15.80
CA LEU A 8 -41.06 1.64 -16.53
C LEU A 8 -40.88 2.39 -17.84
N ILE A 9 -41.98 2.74 -18.54
CA ILE A 9 -41.94 3.59 -19.73
C ILE A 9 -41.50 5.01 -19.37
N GLN A 10 -42.01 5.57 -18.27
CA GLN A 10 -41.62 6.91 -17.79
C GLN A 10 -40.13 6.93 -17.41
N LEU A 11 -39.59 5.87 -16.79
CA LEU A 11 -38.19 5.75 -16.48
C LEU A 11 -37.29 5.73 -17.73
N GLU A 12 -37.70 5.10 -18.81
CA GLU A 12 -36.95 5.07 -20.06
C GLU A 12 -36.83 6.45 -20.74
N GLY A 13 -37.77 7.36 -20.46
CA GLY A 13 -37.75 8.76 -20.95
C GLY A 13 -37.24 9.78 -19.96
N ALA A 14 -36.89 9.36 -18.73
CA ALA A 14 -36.49 10.27 -17.66
C ALA A 14 -35.05 10.77 -17.81
N ASP A 15 -34.80 12.01 -17.44
CA ASP A 15 -33.45 12.56 -17.33
C ASP A 15 -32.76 12.17 -15.99
N LEU A 16 -31.51 12.59 -15.82
CA LEU A 16 -30.70 12.28 -14.64
C LEU A 16 -31.27 12.86 -13.33
N GLU A 17 -32.10 13.89 -13.41
CA GLU A 17 -32.70 14.53 -12.22
C GLU A 17 -34.00 13.82 -11.79
N THR A 18 -34.78 13.35 -12.74
CA THR A 18 -36.10 12.75 -12.50
C THR A 18 -36.08 11.24 -12.36
N ALA A 19 -35.14 10.54 -13.03
CA ALA A 19 -35.03 9.09 -12.93
C ALA A 19 -34.94 8.53 -11.49
N PRO A 20 -34.16 9.15 -10.55
CA PRO A 20 -34.11 8.67 -9.17
C PRO A 20 -35.46 8.72 -8.44
N LEU A 21 -36.35 9.66 -8.80
CA LEU A 21 -37.68 9.76 -8.20
C LEU A 21 -38.58 8.62 -8.66
N PHE A 22 -38.57 8.31 -9.95
CA PHE A 22 -39.33 7.18 -10.50
C PHE A 22 -38.79 5.85 -9.99
N VAL A 23 -37.47 5.71 -9.78
CA VAL A 23 -36.87 4.49 -9.19
C VAL A 23 -37.31 4.32 -7.73
N ARG A 24 -37.44 5.41 -6.98
CA ARG A 24 -37.98 5.36 -5.60
C ARG A 24 -39.43 4.85 -5.59
N GLU A 25 -40.26 5.32 -6.53
CA GLU A 25 -41.63 4.83 -6.69
C GLU A 25 -41.66 3.36 -7.11
N LEU A 26 -40.81 2.98 -8.07
CA LEU A 26 -40.64 1.59 -8.50
C LEU A 26 -40.30 0.65 -7.34
N LEU A 27 -39.38 1.06 -6.47
CA LEU A 27 -38.96 0.25 -5.30
C LEU A 27 -40.09 0.06 -4.26
N GLN A 28 -41.08 0.94 -4.25
CA GLN A 28 -42.25 0.83 -3.37
C GLN A 28 -43.43 0.09 -4.01
N HIS A 29 -43.34 -0.25 -5.29
CA HIS A 29 -44.46 -0.85 -6.03
C HIS A 29 -44.64 -2.30 -5.65
N ALA A 30 -45.89 -2.68 -5.26
CA ALA A 30 -46.19 -4.01 -4.76
C ALA A 30 -45.97 -5.15 -5.79
N GLU A 31 -46.02 -4.85 -7.09
CA GLU A 31 -45.79 -5.83 -8.17
C GLU A 31 -44.32 -6.04 -8.50
N LEU A 32 -43.40 -5.20 -8.01
CA LEU A 32 -41.95 -5.29 -8.31
C LEU A 32 -41.40 -6.71 -8.04
N PRO A 33 -41.69 -7.39 -6.94
CA PRO A 33 -41.21 -8.73 -6.66
C PRO A 33 -41.72 -9.79 -7.65
N ASN A 34 -42.77 -9.51 -8.41
CA ASN A 34 -43.42 -10.45 -9.31
C ASN A 34 -43.04 -10.26 -10.80
N LEU A 35 -42.26 -9.22 -11.12
CA LEU A 35 -41.85 -8.95 -12.49
C LEU A 35 -41.07 -10.11 -13.10
N GLN A 36 -41.32 -10.37 -14.39
CA GLN A 36 -40.70 -11.43 -15.15
C GLN A 36 -40.21 -10.91 -16.51
N GLY A 37 -39.31 -11.65 -17.15
CA GLY A 37 -38.87 -11.42 -18.54
C GLY A 37 -38.34 -10.01 -18.77
N GLY A 38 -38.79 -9.36 -19.83
CA GLY A 38 -38.30 -8.03 -20.24
C GLY A 38 -38.61 -6.91 -19.25
N GLU A 39 -39.72 -6.99 -18.51
CA GLU A 39 -40.08 -5.99 -17.48
C GLU A 39 -39.14 -6.10 -16.28
N ALA A 40 -38.80 -7.32 -15.86
CA ALA A 40 -37.81 -7.54 -14.82
C ALA A 40 -36.43 -6.99 -15.20
N LEU A 41 -36.01 -7.16 -16.45
CA LEU A 41 -34.73 -6.59 -16.95
C LEU A 41 -34.75 -5.06 -16.95
N ARG A 42 -35.85 -4.43 -17.39
CA ARG A 42 -35.98 -2.97 -17.39
C ARG A 42 -35.94 -2.39 -15.96
N ALA A 43 -36.70 -2.97 -15.06
CA ALA A 43 -36.69 -2.61 -13.64
C ALA A 43 -35.29 -2.79 -13.02
N SER A 44 -34.63 -3.91 -13.28
CA SER A 44 -33.27 -4.18 -12.83
C SER A 44 -32.28 -3.10 -13.30
N ARG A 45 -32.30 -2.76 -14.58
CA ARG A 45 -31.42 -1.70 -15.13
C ARG A 45 -31.64 -0.35 -14.47
N ALA A 46 -32.90 0.05 -14.31
CA ALA A 46 -33.25 1.32 -13.69
C ALA A 46 -32.74 1.39 -12.23
N ILE A 47 -32.94 0.32 -11.47
CA ILE A 47 -32.46 0.22 -10.08
C ILE A 47 -30.94 0.21 -10.02
N ALA A 48 -30.26 -0.58 -10.86
CA ALA A 48 -28.80 -0.68 -10.87
C ALA A 48 -28.10 0.63 -11.23
N VAL A 49 -28.73 1.50 -12.03
CA VAL A 49 -28.19 2.78 -12.50
C VAL A 49 -28.53 3.93 -11.56
N HIS A 50 -29.77 4.01 -11.08
CA HIS A 50 -30.28 5.23 -10.43
C HIS A 50 -30.59 5.05 -8.94
N ALA A 51 -30.54 3.81 -8.40
CA ALA A 51 -30.69 3.57 -6.96
C ALA A 51 -29.33 3.50 -6.25
N GLY A 52 -29.36 3.63 -4.93
CA GLY A 52 -28.14 3.45 -4.13
C GLY A 52 -27.64 1.99 -4.12
N PRO A 53 -26.38 1.79 -3.74
CA PRO A 53 -25.75 0.46 -3.75
C PRO A 53 -26.46 -0.59 -2.89
N GLN A 54 -27.20 -0.17 -1.88
CA GLN A 54 -28.03 -1.04 -1.03
C GLN A 54 -29.15 -1.73 -1.80
N GLN A 55 -29.53 -1.23 -2.98
CA GLN A 55 -30.58 -1.79 -3.83
C GLN A 55 -30.05 -2.75 -4.91
N LEU A 56 -28.75 -2.92 -5.01
CA LEU A 56 -28.12 -3.88 -5.94
C LEU A 56 -28.63 -5.34 -5.78
N PRO A 57 -28.92 -5.85 -4.56
CA PRO A 57 -29.52 -7.18 -4.42
C PRO A 57 -30.85 -7.32 -5.15
N ILE A 58 -31.72 -6.30 -5.10
CA ILE A 58 -33.01 -6.29 -5.79
C ILE A 58 -32.80 -6.28 -7.31
N ALA A 59 -31.89 -5.41 -7.79
CA ALA A 59 -31.53 -5.36 -9.21
C ALA A 59 -30.97 -6.72 -9.68
N GLY A 60 -30.09 -7.34 -8.92
CA GLY A 60 -29.53 -8.65 -9.25
C GLY A 60 -30.57 -9.75 -9.30
N GLU A 61 -31.53 -9.79 -8.35
CA GLU A 61 -32.63 -10.76 -8.36
C GLU A 61 -33.50 -10.64 -9.61
N LEU A 62 -33.89 -9.41 -9.97
CA LEU A 62 -34.69 -9.16 -11.17
C LEU A 62 -33.92 -9.51 -12.47
N ALA A 63 -32.63 -9.17 -12.55
CA ALA A 63 -31.79 -9.59 -13.67
C ALA A 63 -31.67 -11.12 -13.77
N GLY A 64 -31.53 -11.82 -12.62
CA GLY A 64 -31.48 -13.27 -12.57
C GLY A 64 -32.75 -13.92 -13.11
N ARG A 65 -33.93 -13.42 -12.76
CA ARG A 65 -35.22 -13.90 -13.30
C ARG A 65 -35.32 -13.65 -14.80
N ALA A 66 -34.92 -12.47 -15.26
CA ALA A 66 -34.90 -12.17 -16.69
C ALA A 66 -33.92 -13.07 -17.47
N HIS A 67 -32.77 -13.40 -16.88
CA HIS A 67 -31.81 -14.31 -17.46
C HIS A 67 -32.36 -15.75 -17.55
N GLN A 68 -33.03 -16.26 -16.50
CA GLN A 68 -33.70 -17.55 -16.52
C GLN A 68 -34.81 -17.61 -17.57
N ALA A 69 -35.45 -16.50 -17.86
CA ALA A 69 -36.44 -16.36 -18.93
C ALA A 69 -35.80 -16.19 -20.33
N GLY A 70 -34.47 -16.27 -20.47
CA GLY A 70 -33.74 -16.18 -21.74
C GLY A 70 -33.67 -14.77 -22.32
N ILE A 71 -33.86 -13.73 -21.52
CA ILE A 71 -33.84 -12.33 -22.02
C ILE A 71 -32.39 -11.90 -22.30
N PRO A 72 -32.05 -11.47 -23.53
CA PRO A 72 -30.72 -11.05 -23.88
C PRO A 72 -30.18 -9.91 -23.01
N GLY A 73 -28.92 -10.02 -22.57
CA GLY A 73 -28.24 -9.03 -21.73
C GLY A 73 -28.60 -9.09 -20.23
N ALA A 74 -29.58 -9.89 -19.84
CA ALA A 74 -29.95 -10.04 -18.42
C ALA A 74 -28.86 -10.74 -17.61
N GLY A 75 -28.20 -11.74 -18.19
CA GLY A 75 -27.08 -12.44 -17.54
C GLY A 75 -25.89 -11.50 -17.22
N ALA A 76 -25.54 -10.64 -18.17
CA ALA A 76 -24.47 -9.66 -17.96
C ALA A 76 -24.79 -8.68 -16.80
N LEU A 77 -26.03 -8.19 -16.75
CA LEU A 77 -26.47 -7.31 -15.66
C LEU A 77 -26.50 -8.02 -14.30
N PHE A 78 -26.93 -9.27 -14.27
CA PHE A 78 -26.87 -10.11 -13.06
C PHE A 78 -25.44 -10.26 -12.56
N ALA A 79 -24.52 -10.59 -13.46
CA ALA A 79 -23.12 -10.76 -13.14
C ALA A 79 -22.49 -9.44 -12.60
N GLU A 80 -22.81 -8.31 -13.23
CA GLU A 80 -22.36 -7.00 -12.79
C GLU A 80 -22.86 -6.65 -11.37
N CYS A 81 -24.15 -6.88 -11.08
CA CYS A 81 -24.71 -6.67 -9.75
C CYS A 81 -24.03 -7.57 -8.71
N ALA A 82 -23.82 -8.85 -9.03
CA ALA A 82 -23.17 -9.81 -8.14
C ALA A 82 -21.73 -9.42 -7.82
N ASP A 83 -20.96 -8.98 -8.82
CA ASP A 83 -19.58 -8.56 -8.64
C ASP A 83 -19.46 -7.25 -7.84
N LYS A 84 -20.34 -6.26 -8.08
CA LYS A 84 -20.41 -5.04 -7.27
C LYS A 84 -20.70 -5.36 -5.80
N ILE A 85 -21.66 -6.24 -5.52
CA ILE A 85 -21.98 -6.70 -4.15
C ILE A 85 -20.79 -7.39 -3.51
N ALA A 86 -20.09 -8.26 -4.27
CA ALA A 86 -18.90 -8.96 -3.77
C ALA A 86 -17.82 -7.97 -3.33
N LEU A 87 -17.46 -7.02 -4.20
CA LEU A 87 -16.43 -6.00 -3.90
C LEU A 87 -16.81 -5.11 -2.73
N MET A 88 -18.07 -4.68 -2.65
CA MET A 88 -18.57 -3.90 -1.51
C MET A 88 -18.51 -4.66 -0.17
N SER A 89 -18.52 -5.99 -0.24
CA SER A 89 -18.40 -6.89 0.91
C SER A 89 -16.95 -7.32 1.17
N GLY A 90 -15.96 -6.70 0.53
CA GLY A 90 -14.54 -7.05 0.63
C GLY A 90 -14.19 -8.42 0.01
N ARG A 91 -15.04 -8.97 -0.85
CA ARG A 91 -14.81 -10.24 -1.53
C ARG A 91 -14.40 -10.03 -2.99
N PRO A 92 -13.61 -10.94 -3.58
CA PRO A 92 -13.28 -10.87 -4.99
C PRO A 92 -14.52 -11.07 -5.87
N GLN A 93 -14.47 -10.54 -7.09
CA GLN A 93 -15.48 -10.73 -8.13
C GLN A 93 -15.55 -12.18 -8.58
N ARG A 94 -16.73 -12.64 -8.90
CA ARG A 94 -16.94 -13.96 -9.49
C ARG A 94 -16.86 -13.95 -11.01
N PHE A 95 -17.29 -12.85 -11.64
CA PHE A 95 -17.42 -12.77 -13.11
C PHE A 95 -16.38 -11.80 -13.73
N GLY A 96 -15.72 -10.96 -12.95
CA GLY A 96 -14.76 -9.98 -13.46
C GLY A 96 -15.40 -8.91 -14.36
N THR A 97 -16.55 -8.37 -13.93
CA THR A 97 -17.29 -7.37 -14.71
C THR A 97 -17.02 -5.94 -14.25
N VAL A 98 -16.53 -5.76 -13.03
CA VAL A 98 -16.33 -4.42 -12.44
C VAL A 98 -14.89 -3.97 -12.65
N VAL A 99 -14.77 -2.82 -13.28
CA VAL A 99 -13.51 -2.10 -13.49
C VAL A 99 -13.45 -0.94 -12.50
N LEU A 100 -12.33 -0.79 -11.82
CA LEU A 100 -12.06 0.25 -10.85
C LEU A 100 -11.12 1.28 -11.46
N GLU A 101 -11.10 2.48 -10.93
CA GLU A 101 -10.08 3.47 -11.28
C GLU A 101 -9.02 3.50 -10.17
N HIS A 102 -7.76 3.33 -10.57
CA HIS A 102 -6.61 3.39 -9.67
C HIS A 102 -5.52 4.26 -10.32
N GLN A 103 -5.17 5.36 -9.67
CA GLN A 103 -4.14 6.31 -10.14
C GLN A 103 -4.38 6.82 -11.58
N GLY A 104 -5.65 6.96 -11.95
CA GLY A 104 -6.05 7.43 -13.28
C GLY A 104 -6.15 6.34 -14.35
N ASP A 105 -5.75 5.10 -14.07
CA ASP A 105 -5.91 3.96 -14.95
C ASP A 105 -7.11 3.11 -14.52
N LEU A 106 -7.72 2.46 -15.51
CA LEU A 106 -8.73 1.44 -15.28
C LEU A 106 -8.05 0.13 -14.92
N VAL A 107 -8.46 -0.47 -13.82
CA VAL A 107 -7.96 -1.78 -13.36
C VAL A 107 -9.13 -2.71 -13.12
N MET A 108 -8.98 -3.97 -13.48
CA MET A 108 -9.96 -4.98 -13.12
C MET A 108 -9.87 -5.23 -11.62
N GLY A 109 -10.99 -5.14 -10.91
CA GLY A 109 -11.03 -5.47 -9.48
C GLY A 109 -10.62 -6.92 -9.21
N PRO A 110 -10.25 -7.28 -7.97
CA PRO A 110 -9.84 -8.64 -7.63
C PRO A 110 -10.87 -9.67 -8.09
N ILE A 111 -10.43 -10.75 -8.75
CA ILE A 111 -11.29 -11.81 -9.30
C ILE A 111 -11.02 -13.11 -8.52
N ASP A 112 -12.10 -13.85 -8.21
CA ASP A 112 -12.00 -15.21 -7.68
C ASP A 112 -11.42 -16.14 -8.75
N GLY A 113 -10.48 -17.02 -8.38
CA GLY A 113 -9.84 -17.97 -9.30
C GLY A 113 -10.78 -19.02 -9.93
N ILE A 114 -12.10 -18.91 -9.70
CA ILE A 114 -13.14 -19.74 -10.30
C ILE A 114 -13.75 -19.11 -11.57
N ALA A 115 -13.38 -17.85 -11.89
CA ALA A 115 -13.89 -17.17 -13.07
C ALA A 115 -13.32 -17.83 -14.34
N ASP A 116 -14.12 -18.61 -15.04
CA ASP A 116 -13.78 -19.21 -16.32
C ASP A 116 -14.61 -18.64 -17.47
N ASP A 117 -14.11 -18.77 -18.70
CA ASP A 117 -14.77 -18.23 -19.89
C ASP A 117 -16.05 -19.00 -20.25
N GLU A 118 -16.22 -20.28 -19.88
CA GLU A 118 -17.44 -21.04 -20.09
C GLU A 118 -18.57 -20.49 -19.22
N MET A 119 -18.31 -20.30 -17.94
CA MET A 119 -19.25 -19.64 -17.03
C MET A 119 -19.61 -18.24 -17.54
N ARG A 120 -18.61 -17.43 -17.91
CA ARG A 120 -18.84 -16.07 -18.41
C ARG A 120 -19.71 -16.05 -19.67
N SER A 121 -19.45 -16.97 -20.62
CA SER A 121 -20.23 -17.12 -21.84
C SER A 121 -21.70 -17.45 -21.55
N SER A 122 -21.98 -18.27 -20.54
CA SER A 122 -23.36 -18.60 -20.12
C SER A 122 -24.16 -17.40 -19.63
N PHE A 123 -23.48 -16.34 -19.17
CA PHE A 123 -24.09 -15.06 -18.80
C PHE A 123 -24.00 -13.99 -19.91
N GLY A 124 -23.52 -14.36 -21.10
CA GLY A 124 -23.38 -13.43 -22.24
C GLY A 124 -22.23 -12.43 -22.07
N LEU A 125 -21.22 -12.79 -21.30
CA LEU A 125 -20.02 -11.98 -21.06
C LEU A 125 -18.90 -12.39 -22.03
N PRO A 126 -18.07 -11.47 -22.50
CA PRO A 126 -16.90 -11.79 -23.30
C PRO A 126 -15.84 -12.51 -22.46
N PRO A 127 -14.86 -13.21 -23.10
CA PRO A 127 -13.72 -13.79 -22.40
C PRO A 127 -12.96 -12.76 -21.56
N LEU A 128 -12.36 -13.18 -20.45
CA LEU A 128 -11.57 -12.29 -19.56
C LEU A 128 -10.43 -11.61 -20.32
N LEU A 129 -9.75 -12.34 -21.20
CA LEU A 129 -8.68 -11.79 -22.02
C LEU A 129 -9.15 -10.61 -22.88
N GLU A 130 -10.32 -10.71 -23.50
CA GLU A 130 -10.91 -9.63 -24.30
C GLU A 130 -11.24 -8.39 -23.44
N MET A 131 -11.74 -8.61 -22.22
CA MET A 131 -11.99 -7.52 -21.27
C MET A 131 -10.69 -6.80 -20.89
N ARG A 132 -9.63 -7.54 -20.60
CA ARG A 132 -8.30 -6.99 -20.27
C ARG A 132 -7.76 -6.17 -21.45
N GLN A 133 -7.80 -6.70 -22.66
CA GLN A 133 -7.36 -5.98 -23.87
C GLN A 133 -8.15 -4.68 -24.08
N ARG A 134 -9.45 -4.67 -23.81
CA ARG A 134 -10.26 -3.44 -23.86
C ARG A 134 -9.82 -2.41 -22.83
N ILE A 135 -9.55 -2.85 -21.59
CA ILE A 135 -9.05 -1.99 -20.52
C ILE A 135 -7.68 -1.41 -20.90
N ASP A 136 -6.75 -2.24 -21.38
CA ASP A 136 -5.42 -1.80 -21.80
C ASP A 136 -5.48 -0.77 -22.92
N LYS A 137 -6.34 -0.99 -23.93
CA LYS A 137 -6.54 -0.03 -25.01
C LYS A 137 -7.11 1.31 -24.50
N GLN A 138 -8.05 1.27 -23.57
CA GLN A 138 -8.58 2.49 -22.94
C GLN A 138 -7.50 3.20 -22.12
N ASN A 139 -6.71 2.47 -21.36
CA ASN A 139 -5.61 3.01 -20.57
C ASN A 139 -4.53 3.64 -21.45
N GLN A 140 -4.17 3.02 -22.57
CA GLN A 140 -3.25 3.63 -23.54
C GLN A 140 -3.80 4.95 -24.10
N SER A 141 -5.09 5.00 -24.45
CA SER A 141 -5.71 6.26 -24.90
C SER A 141 -5.65 7.34 -23.85
N ARG A 142 -6.05 7.01 -22.61
CA ARG A 142 -6.00 7.92 -21.45
C ARG A 142 -4.57 8.38 -21.15
N ALA A 143 -3.57 7.48 -21.29
CA ALA A 143 -2.17 7.80 -21.07
C ALA A 143 -1.60 8.75 -22.12
N ARG A 144 -1.99 8.61 -23.41
CA ARG A 144 -1.64 9.56 -24.49
C ARG A 144 -2.24 10.94 -24.23
N GLU A 145 -3.49 11.01 -23.82
CA GLU A 145 -4.14 12.28 -23.44
C GLU A 145 -3.40 12.95 -22.27
N ARG A 146 -3.04 12.18 -21.23
CA ARG A 146 -2.25 12.68 -20.10
C ARG A 146 -0.84 13.08 -20.47
N HIS A 147 -0.22 12.39 -21.45
CA HIS A 147 1.10 12.77 -21.97
C HIS A 147 1.09 14.15 -22.60
N GLN A 148 0.01 14.51 -23.31
CA GLN A 148 -0.16 15.82 -23.93
C GLN A 148 -0.51 16.92 -22.93
N ALA A 149 -1.02 16.58 -21.74
CA ALA A 149 -1.39 17.54 -20.71
C ALA A 149 -0.14 18.11 -20.03
N VAL A 150 -0.22 19.37 -19.59
CA VAL A 150 0.81 19.99 -18.75
C VAL A 150 0.53 19.65 -17.28
N GLY A 151 1.43 18.89 -16.67
CA GLY A 151 1.35 18.54 -15.25
C GLY A 151 0.53 17.28 -14.95
N LEU A 152 0.34 17.01 -13.66
CA LEU A 152 -0.42 15.87 -13.16
C LEU A 152 -1.91 16.21 -12.98
N PRO A 153 -2.81 15.22 -13.06
CA PRO A 153 -4.20 15.40 -12.64
C PRO A 153 -4.29 15.87 -11.19
N LEU A 154 -5.34 16.66 -10.89
CA LEU A 154 -5.53 17.23 -9.56
C LEU A 154 -5.53 16.14 -8.46
N GLY A 155 -4.72 16.34 -7.44
CA GLY A 155 -4.62 15.43 -6.29
C GLY A 155 -3.77 14.18 -6.52
N GLN A 156 -3.24 13.96 -7.72
CA GLN A 156 -2.34 12.82 -8.00
C GLN A 156 -0.88 13.23 -7.85
N LYS A 157 -0.06 12.34 -7.31
CA LYS A 157 1.40 12.50 -7.20
C LYS A 157 2.13 11.87 -8.38
N PHE A 158 1.49 10.96 -9.08
CA PHE A 158 1.97 10.37 -10.34
C PHE A 158 0.80 9.87 -11.20
N CYS A 159 1.04 9.69 -12.49
CA CYS A 159 0.12 9.03 -13.41
C CYS A 159 0.89 8.35 -14.53
N ARG A 160 0.28 7.33 -15.17
CA ARG A 160 0.82 6.78 -16.41
C ARG A 160 0.64 7.77 -17.56
N VAL A 161 1.69 7.90 -18.37
CA VAL A 161 1.71 8.64 -19.62
C VAL A 161 2.21 7.71 -20.74
N TRP A 162 2.02 8.09 -22.01
CA TRP A 162 2.47 7.29 -23.13
C TRP A 162 2.82 8.17 -24.33
N SER A 163 4.09 8.16 -24.74
CA SER A 163 4.60 8.95 -25.86
C SER A 163 4.75 8.16 -27.17
N ASP A 164 4.29 6.91 -27.20
CA ASP A 164 4.50 5.97 -28.31
C ASP A 164 5.99 5.78 -28.69
N PRO A 165 6.86 5.38 -27.75
CA PRO A 165 8.28 5.24 -28.02
C PRO A 165 8.52 4.11 -29.02
N SER A 166 9.45 4.30 -29.95
CA SER A 166 9.88 3.25 -30.88
C SER A 166 10.77 2.21 -30.18
N VAL A 167 10.81 0.99 -30.73
CA VAL A 167 11.71 -0.08 -30.25
C VAL A 167 13.18 0.38 -30.29
N ALA A 168 13.58 1.13 -31.33
CA ALA A 168 14.94 1.64 -31.45
C ALA A 168 15.33 2.63 -30.33
N GLU A 169 14.41 3.55 -29.97
CA GLU A 169 14.60 4.49 -28.86
C GLU A 169 14.74 3.73 -27.52
N LEU A 170 13.87 2.74 -27.27
CA LEU A 170 13.93 1.96 -26.04
C LEU A 170 15.19 1.11 -25.92
N ARG A 171 15.65 0.48 -27.02
CA ARG A 171 16.93 -0.26 -27.06
C ARG A 171 18.12 0.66 -26.80
N SER A 172 18.11 1.88 -27.34
CA SER A 172 19.14 2.90 -27.08
C SER A 172 19.12 3.33 -25.61
N GLY A 173 17.94 3.54 -25.04
CA GLY A 173 17.74 3.84 -23.61
C GLY A 173 18.30 2.74 -22.70
N LEU A 174 17.99 1.47 -22.99
CA LEU A 174 18.51 0.32 -22.23
C LEU A 174 20.02 0.17 -22.34
N ALA A 175 20.62 0.47 -23.51
CA ALA A 175 22.08 0.43 -23.66
C ALA A 175 22.78 1.45 -22.73
N SER A 176 22.13 2.59 -22.46
CA SER A 176 22.63 3.62 -21.54
C SER A 176 22.23 3.40 -20.09
N ASN A 177 21.13 2.69 -19.84
CA ASN A 177 20.54 2.42 -18.53
C ASN A 177 20.18 0.93 -18.42
N PRO A 178 21.16 0.06 -18.17
CA PRO A 178 20.98 -1.40 -18.23
C PRO A 178 20.01 -1.94 -17.16
N GLU A 179 19.75 -1.19 -16.10
CA GLU A 179 18.74 -1.52 -15.08
C GLU A 179 17.31 -1.24 -15.54
N GLY A 180 17.12 -0.63 -16.72
CA GLY A 180 15.83 -0.45 -17.36
C GLY A 180 14.99 0.71 -16.83
N ALA A 181 15.59 1.72 -16.17
CA ALA A 181 14.87 2.92 -15.75
C ALA A 181 15.69 4.20 -15.99
N TRP A 182 15.05 5.24 -16.52
CA TRP A 182 15.67 6.57 -16.69
C TRP A 182 14.62 7.68 -16.65
N ALA A 183 15.05 8.88 -16.34
CA ALA A 183 14.21 10.06 -16.24
C ALA A 183 14.48 11.06 -17.37
N ASP A 184 13.39 11.70 -17.85
CA ASP A 184 13.42 12.89 -18.67
C ASP A 184 12.47 13.94 -18.06
N GLY A 185 13.02 14.97 -17.40
CA GLY A 185 12.22 15.88 -16.58
C GLY A 185 11.47 15.15 -15.46
N ASN A 186 10.15 15.22 -15.50
CA ASN A 186 9.27 14.52 -14.56
C ASN A 186 8.72 13.18 -15.10
N ASP A 187 9.14 12.76 -16.28
CA ASP A 187 8.71 11.51 -16.90
C ASP A 187 9.78 10.42 -16.68
N LEU A 188 9.39 9.37 -15.99
CA LEU A 188 10.17 8.16 -15.76
C LEU A 188 9.80 7.15 -16.85
N THR A 189 10.78 6.66 -17.59
CA THR A 189 10.61 5.53 -18.51
C THR A 189 11.19 4.27 -17.86
N MET A 190 10.41 3.22 -17.79
CA MET A 190 10.81 1.90 -17.29
C MET A 190 10.64 0.88 -18.42
N VAL A 191 11.69 0.12 -18.71
CA VAL A 191 11.72 -0.85 -19.83
C VAL A 191 12.30 -2.17 -19.35
N CYS A 192 11.61 -3.24 -19.74
CA CYS A 192 12.08 -4.60 -19.50
C CYS A 192 12.07 -5.40 -20.81
N GLN A 193 13.10 -6.22 -21.01
CA GLN A 193 13.16 -7.18 -22.13
C GLN A 193 12.63 -8.53 -21.64
N SER A 194 11.53 -9.01 -22.22
CA SER A 194 10.91 -10.28 -21.85
C SER A 194 10.04 -10.84 -22.97
N THR A 195 9.98 -12.16 -23.03
CA THR A 195 9.08 -12.89 -23.93
C THR A 195 7.79 -13.35 -23.23
N GLY A 196 7.54 -12.89 -22.00
CA GLY A 196 6.37 -13.29 -21.20
C GLY A 196 5.10 -12.49 -21.48
N ASN A 197 4.00 -12.88 -20.86
CA ASN A 197 2.65 -12.32 -21.06
C ASN A 197 2.35 -11.14 -20.14
N GLY A 198 3.08 -10.07 -20.26
CA GLY A 198 2.89 -8.88 -19.43
C GLY A 198 3.87 -8.83 -18.24
N ILE A 199 4.11 -7.63 -17.77
CA ILE A 199 5.08 -7.34 -16.72
C ILE A 199 4.55 -6.19 -15.88
N ILE A 200 4.86 -6.19 -14.61
CA ILE A 200 4.63 -5.07 -13.69
C ILE A 200 5.97 -4.55 -13.19
N PRO A 201 6.21 -3.21 -13.22
CA PRO A 201 7.29 -2.61 -12.45
C PRO A 201 6.83 -2.43 -11.00
N GLY A 202 7.16 -3.39 -10.14
CA GLY A 202 6.76 -3.39 -8.73
C GLY A 202 7.89 -2.97 -7.78
N PRO A 203 7.60 -2.69 -6.53
CA PRO A 203 6.28 -2.62 -5.88
C PRO A 203 5.60 -1.24 -5.94
N VAL A 204 6.28 -0.19 -6.39
CA VAL A 204 5.75 1.19 -6.35
C VAL A 204 4.68 1.42 -7.43
N PHE A 205 4.92 0.88 -8.63
CA PHE A 205 4.04 1.05 -9.80
C PHE A 205 3.47 -0.32 -10.20
N GLU A 206 2.57 -0.86 -9.42
CA GLU A 206 1.96 -2.18 -9.64
C GLU A 206 0.89 -2.13 -10.76
N LEU A 207 1.21 -1.51 -11.90
CA LEU A 207 0.37 -1.44 -13.08
C LEU A 207 1.05 -2.16 -14.26
N PRO A 208 0.33 -2.99 -15.04
CA PRO A 208 0.91 -3.71 -16.17
C PRO A 208 1.64 -2.78 -17.13
N MET A 209 2.83 -3.20 -17.61
CA MET A 209 3.55 -2.53 -18.69
C MET A 209 2.88 -2.85 -20.03
N TRP A 210 3.14 -2.04 -21.03
CA TRP A 210 2.67 -2.28 -22.38
C TRP A 210 3.76 -2.90 -23.25
N ASN A 211 3.42 -3.92 -24.04
CA ASN A 211 4.31 -4.42 -25.08
C ASN A 211 4.43 -3.39 -26.19
N VAL A 212 5.64 -3.13 -26.64
CA VAL A 212 5.94 -2.18 -27.72
C VAL A 212 6.08 -2.96 -29.02
N ASN A 213 5.39 -2.52 -30.07
CA ASN A 213 5.44 -3.19 -31.37
C ASN A 213 6.67 -2.74 -32.18
N GLU A 214 7.20 -3.65 -33.00
CA GLU A 214 8.14 -3.35 -34.06
C GLU A 214 7.46 -2.47 -35.15
N ASP A 215 8.24 -1.89 -36.04
CA ASP A 215 7.75 -1.01 -37.11
C ASP A 215 6.74 -1.68 -38.04
N ASP A 216 6.77 -3.01 -38.17
CA ASP A 216 5.81 -3.80 -38.95
C ASP A 216 4.51 -4.12 -38.18
N GLY A 217 4.39 -3.66 -36.95
CA GLY A 217 3.23 -3.88 -36.06
C GLY A 217 3.25 -5.20 -35.30
N SER A 218 4.29 -6.04 -35.46
CA SER A 218 4.45 -7.25 -34.68
C SER A 218 4.91 -6.93 -33.24
N PRO A 219 4.52 -7.73 -32.22
CA PRO A 219 5.00 -7.55 -30.86
C PRO A 219 6.53 -7.70 -30.78
N SER A 220 7.20 -6.77 -30.12
CA SER A 220 8.62 -6.92 -29.78
C SER A 220 8.80 -7.68 -28.47
N ASP A 221 10.06 -7.88 -28.05
CA ASP A 221 10.42 -8.40 -26.75
C ASP A 221 10.51 -7.30 -25.67
N LEU A 222 10.13 -6.05 -25.98
CA LEU A 222 10.20 -4.92 -25.07
C LEU A 222 8.84 -4.60 -24.45
N TRP A 223 8.88 -4.46 -23.12
CA TRP A 223 7.77 -3.96 -22.31
C TRP A 223 8.15 -2.62 -21.72
N CYS A 224 7.25 -1.65 -21.81
CA CYS A 224 7.51 -0.27 -21.39
C CYS A 224 6.38 0.27 -20.52
N SER A 225 6.75 1.05 -19.52
CA SER A 225 5.85 1.91 -18.76
C SER A 225 6.48 3.30 -18.69
N GLN A 226 5.70 4.33 -18.99
CA GLN A 226 6.09 5.72 -18.80
C GLN A 226 5.20 6.33 -17.74
N ILE A 227 5.82 6.97 -16.74
CA ILE A 227 5.14 7.45 -15.54
C ILE A 227 5.59 8.87 -15.27
N ARG A 228 4.66 9.81 -15.23
CA ARG A 228 4.93 11.17 -14.80
C ARG A 228 4.81 11.26 -13.30
N LEU A 229 5.88 11.69 -12.63
CA LEU A 229 5.93 11.88 -11.18
C LEU A 229 6.15 13.35 -10.84
N ASP A 230 5.46 13.82 -9.81
CA ASP A 230 5.82 15.07 -9.18
C ASP A 230 7.18 14.92 -8.47
N ARG A 231 8.07 15.88 -8.68
CA ARG A 231 9.41 15.91 -8.06
C ARG A 231 10.26 14.65 -8.33
N LEU A 232 10.19 14.07 -9.55
CA LEU A 232 10.95 12.87 -9.93
C LEU A 232 12.46 13.01 -9.63
N SER A 233 13.02 14.21 -9.76
CA SER A 233 14.43 14.46 -9.45
C SER A 233 14.81 14.18 -8.00
N GLU A 234 13.86 14.19 -7.07
CA GLU A 234 14.05 13.89 -5.64
C GLU A 234 13.74 12.44 -5.29
N ALA A 235 13.22 11.64 -6.25
CA ALA A 235 12.68 10.31 -5.99
C ALA A 235 13.79 9.30 -5.65
N VAL A 236 13.45 8.41 -4.69
CA VAL A 236 14.25 7.22 -4.37
C VAL A 236 13.28 6.06 -4.13
N PHE A 237 13.35 5.02 -4.95
CA PHE A 237 12.52 3.83 -4.76
C PHE A 237 13.19 2.57 -5.33
N GLY A 238 12.85 1.42 -4.75
CA GLY A 238 13.21 0.13 -5.28
C GLY A 238 12.19 -0.35 -6.31
N TYR A 239 12.65 -1.09 -7.32
CA TYR A 239 11.78 -1.71 -8.30
C TYR A 239 12.35 -3.05 -8.80
N GLY A 240 11.47 -3.85 -9.36
CA GLY A 240 11.80 -5.06 -10.08
C GLY A 240 10.74 -5.30 -11.16
N PHE A 241 11.07 -6.11 -12.15
CA PHE A 241 10.16 -6.43 -13.24
C PHE A 241 9.52 -7.80 -12.99
N TRP A 242 8.22 -7.81 -12.73
CA TRP A 242 7.48 -9.01 -12.33
C TRP A 242 6.61 -9.54 -13.47
N PRO A 243 6.95 -10.69 -14.06
CA PRO A 243 6.14 -11.29 -15.12
C PRO A 243 4.77 -11.72 -14.59
N LEU A 244 3.75 -11.57 -15.44
CA LEU A 244 2.37 -11.90 -15.13
C LEU A 244 1.98 -13.29 -15.67
N ASN A 245 1.14 -14.00 -14.92
CA ASN A 245 0.44 -15.18 -15.39
C ASN A 245 -0.77 -14.81 -16.30
N GLU A 246 -1.49 -15.80 -16.80
CA GLU A 246 -2.68 -15.62 -17.62
C GLU A 246 -3.80 -14.84 -16.88
N ASP A 247 -3.84 -14.92 -15.56
CA ASP A 247 -4.80 -14.18 -14.73
C ASP A 247 -4.40 -12.72 -14.49
N GLY A 248 -3.24 -12.29 -15.00
CA GLY A 248 -2.71 -10.94 -14.80
C GLY A 248 -2.16 -10.69 -13.40
N MET A 249 -1.80 -11.77 -12.68
CA MET A 249 -1.16 -11.70 -11.38
C MET A 249 0.33 -12.01 -11.51
N PRO A 250 1.19 -11.40 -10.69
CA PRO A 250 2.62 -11.73 -10.68
C PRO A 250 2.86 -13.23 -10.42
N ILE A 251 3.69 -13.85 -11.27
CA ILE A 251 4.05 -15.26 -11.12
C ILE A 251 4.82 -15.45 -9.81
N GLY A 252 4.31 -16.32 -8.93
CA GLY A 252 4.91 -16.56 -7.63
C GLY A 252 4.66 -15.47 -6.58
N GLY A 253 3.77 -14.52 -6.84
CA GLY A 253 3.48 -13.37 -5.98
C GLY A 253 4.36 -12.17 -6.29
N ARG A 254 4.61 -11.30 -5.29
CA ARG A 254 5.54 -10.18 -5.46
C ARG A 254 6.94 -10.70 -5.75
N GLY A 255 7.53 -10.25 -6.86
CA GLY A 255 8.87 -10.61 -7.29
C GLY A 255 9.98 -9.87 -6.52
N PRO A 256 11.25 -10.09 -6.89
CA PRO A 256 12.37 -9.40 -6.27
C PRO A 256 12.35 -7.90 -6.56
N VAL A 257 12.95 -7.12 -5.66
CA VAL A 257 13.23 -5.69 -5.79
C VAL A 257 14.74 -5.57 -5.86
N ASP A 258 15.29 -5.74 -7.06
CA ASP A 258 16.72 -5.88 -7.33
C ASP A 258 17.36 -4.65 -7.98
N HIS A 259 16.53 -3.66 -8.33
CA HIS A 259 16.97 -2.38 -8.88
C HIS A 259 16.54 -1.22 -8.00
N ARG A 260 17.24 -0.10 -8.13
CA ARG A 260 16.94 1.14 -7.41
C ARG A 260 17.01 2.32 -8.35
N PHE A 261 15.97 3.14 -8.34
CA PHE A 261 15.99 4.46 -8.95
C PHE A 261 16.37 5.51 -7.91
N ARG A 262 17.27 6.43 -8.28
CA ARG A 262 17.62 7.61 -7.48
C ARG A 262 17.69 8.82 -8.40
N GLY A 263 16.85 9.81 -8.15
CA GLY A 263 16.81 11.07 -8.89
C GLY A 263 18.03 11.95 -8.60
N SER A 264 18.32 12.88 -9.50
CA SER A 264 19.51 13.72 -9.45
C SER A 264 19.56 14.71 -8.28
N ALA A 265 18.41 15.07 -7.71
CA ALA A 265 18.27 15.94 -6.53
C ALA A 265 17.83 15.15 -5.27
N ALA A 266 17.82 13.82 -5.34
CA ALA A 266 17.51 12.99 -4.19
C ALA A 266 18.55 13.20 -3.07
N PRO A 267 18.15 13.08 -1.79
CA PRO A 267 19.10 13.12 -0.68
C PRO A 267 20.26 12.15 -0.90
N ALA A 268 21.45 12.55 -0.53
CA ALA A 268 22.62 11.68 -0.63
C ALA A 268 22.38 10.35 0.09
N GLU A 269 22.81 9.27 -0.53
CA GLU A 269 22.77 7.96 0.09
C GLU A 269 23.70 7.94 1.30
N LEU A 270 23.16 7.47 2.44
CA LEU A 270 23.96 7.30 3.64
C LEU A 270 24.86 6.05 3.51
N PRO A 271 26.05 6.07 4.13
CA PRO A 271 26.91 4.90 4.21
C PRO A 271 26.21 3.68 4.79
N SER A 272 26.65 2.49 4.38
CA SER A 272 26.12 1.21 4.87
C SER A 272 27.26 0.19 4.92
N HIS A 273 27.36 -0.54 6.01
CA HIS A 273 28.26 -1.70 6.08
C HIS A 273 27.57 -2.95 5.52
N GLU A 274 28.38 -3.89 5.00
CA GLU A 274 27.89 -5.24 4.72
C GLU A 274 27.75 -6.02 6.03
N ASP A 275 27.02 -7.15 6.01
CA ASP A 275 26.75 -7.92 7.24
C ASP A 275 27.98 -8.47 7.93
N ASP A 276 28.98 -8.89 7.16
CA ASP A 276 30.26 -9.41 7.62
C ASP A 276 31.29 -8.29 7.96
N ALA A 277 30.94 -7.05 7.69
CA ALA A 277 31.77 -5.85 7.91
C ALA A 277 31.23 -4.94 9.02
N LEU A 278 30.24 -5.37 9.81
CA LEU A 278 29.78 -4.62 10.97
C LEU A 278 30.95 -4.42 11.97
N ILE A 279 31.12 -3.19 12.44
CA ILE A 279 32.12 -2.87 13.47
C ILE A 279 31.55 -3.17 14.87
N GLY A 280 30.26 -2.95 15.06
CA GLY A 280 29.51 -3.41 16.23
C GLY A 280 29.20 -4.90 16.17
N SER A 281 28.40 -5.39 17.10
CA SER A 281 27.97 -6.80 17.14
C SER A 281 26.46 -6.93 16.98
N LEU A 282 26.02 -7.97 16.29
CA LEU A 282 24.63 -8.34 16.11
C LEU A 282 24.40 -9.75 16.66
N GLU A 283 23.58 -9.88 17.65
CA GLU A 283 23.22 -11.13 18.32
C GLU A 283 21.76 -11.47 18.11
N THR A 284 21.44 -12.76 18.18
CA THR A 284 20.03 -13.22 18.19
C THR A 284 19.79 -14.06 19.43
N HIS A 285 18.78 -13.70 20.18
CA HIS A 285 18.39 -14.32 21.43
C HIS A 285 17.01 -14.96 21.34
N GLU A 286 16.82 -16.10 21.99
CA GLU A 286 15.50 -16.69 22.26
C GLU A 286 15.01 -16.19 23.60
N PHE A 287 14.07 -15.28 23.61
CA PHE A 287 13.51 -14.64 24.82
C PHE A 287 12.23 -15.35 25.26
N ALA A 288 12.22 -15.93 26.46
CA ALA A 288 11.05 -16.56 27.06
C ALA A 288 10.14 -15.49 27.66
N SER A 289 9.03 -15.15 26.99
CA SER A 289 8.08 -14.16 27.47
C SER A 289 6.95 -14.80 28.29
N ALA A 290 6.80 -14.37 29.52
CA ALA A 290 5.68 -14.75 30.36
C ALA A 290 4.37 -14.08 29.89
N ALA A 291 4.43 -12.85 29.39
CA ALA A 291 3.28 -12.12 28.86
C ALA A 291 2.72 -12.77 27.60
N LEU A 292 3.58 -13.11 26.63
CA LEU A 292 3.18 -13.79 25.39
C LEU A 292 2.88 -15.27 25.59
N ARG A 293 3.47 -15.89 26.62
CA ARG A 293 3.45 -17.34 26.92
C ARG A 293 4.13 -18.18 25.84
N GLU A 294 5.15 -17.60 25.20
CA GLU A 294 5.95 -18.24 24.17
C GLU A 294 7.36 -17.68 24.14
N ASN A 295 8.26 -18.35 23.42
CA ASN A 295 9.57 -17.80 23.13
C ASN A 295 9.48 -16.86 21.93
N ARG A 296 10.09 -15.70 22.04
CA ARG A 296 10.18 -14.71 20.97
C ARG A 296 11.65 -14.46 20.63
N ARG A 297 11.98 -14.51 19.34
CA ARG A 297 13.32 -14.10 18.91
C ARG A 297 13.49 -12.59 19.05
N VAL A 298 14.67 -12.21 19.51
CA VAL A 298 15.06 -10.80 19.64
C VAL A 298 16.46 -10.64 19.06
N LYS A 299 16.62 -9.71 18.14
CA LYS A 299 17.92 -9.26 17.64
C LYS A 299 18.41 -8.09 18.47
N VAL A 300 19.67 -8.15 18.89
CA VAL A 300 20.34 -7.11 19.67
C VAL A 300 21.56 -6.65 18.90
N TYR A 301 21.57 -5.37 18.53
CA TYR A 301 22.76 -4.73 18.01
C TYR A 301 23.41 -3.90 19.13
N LEU A 302 24.73 -4.10 19.32
CA LEU A 302 25.57 -3.35 20.26
C LEU A 302 26.61 -2.55 19.45
N PRO A 303 26.74 -1.24 19.71
CA PRO A 303 27.62 -0.38 18.93
C PRO A 303 29.11 -0.69 19.19
N PRO A 304 30.04 -0.25 18.32
CA PRO A 304 31.47 -0.42 18.51
C PRO A 304 31.94 0.07 19.87
N GLY A 305 32.78 -0.72 20.55
CA GLY A 305 33.31 -0.40 21.86
C GLY A 305 32.33 -0.53 23.04
N HIS A 306 31.15 -1.11 22.82
CA HIS A 306 30.17 -1.35 23.87
C HIS A 306 30.77 -2.20 25.00
N THR A 307 30.42 -1.82 26.24
CA THR A 307 30.67 -2.61 27.46
C THR A 307 29.44 -2.55 28.36
N THR A 308 29.16 -3.62 29.10
CA THR A 308 27.96 -3.75 29.97
C THR A 308 27.83 -2.68 31.09
N GLY A 309 28.90 -1.93 31.34
CA GLY A 309 28.87 -0.83 32.32
C GLY A 309 28.45 0.54 31.70
N MET A 310 28.23 0.58 30.41
CA MET A 310 27.73 1.80 29.76
C MET A 310 26.21 1.90 29.87
N SER A 311 25.70 3.15 29.98
CA SER A 311 24.26 3.42 29.83
C SER A 311 24.06 4.17 28.51
N LEU A 312 23.68 3.44 27.46
CA LEU A 312 23.56 3.99 26.10
C LEU A 312 22.09 4.23 25.72
N PRO A 313 21.84 5.21 24.85
CA PRO A 313 20.53 5.34 24.19
C PRO A 313 20.11 4.02 23.54
N VAL A 314 18.81 3.73 23.59
CA VAL A 314 18.28 2.48 23.08
C VAL A 314 17.03 2.71 22.21
N ILE A 315 16.95 1.97 21.10
CA ILE A 315 15.78 1.90 20.22
C ILE A 315 15.17 0.51 20.34
N TYR A 316 13.93 0.45 20.79
CA TYR A 316 13.12 -0.76 20.78
C TYR A 316 12.33 -0.80 19.49
N SER A 317 12.64 -1.77 18.64
CA SER A 317 12.06 -1.92 17.31
C SER A 317 11.08 -3.08 17.23
N THR A 318 9.94 -2.83 16.60
CA THR A 318 9.12 -3.89 16.03
C THR A 318 9.84 -4.57 14.86
N ASP A 319 9.29 -5.68 14.36
CA ASP A 319 9.81 -6.38 13.15
C ASP A 319 11.31 -6.69 13.20
N GLY A 320 11.82 -7.17 14.33
CA GLY A 320 13.22 -7.53 14.52
C GLY A 320 13.76 -8.54 13.50
N ASN A 321 12.87 -9.31 12.85
CA ASN A 321 13.23 -10.17 11.72
C ASN A 321 13.73 -9.37 10.49
N MET A 322 13.33 -8.10 10.35
CA MET A 322 13.69 -7.20 9.26
C MET A 322 14.68 -6.08 9.66
N ILE A 323 15.20 -6.09 10.88
CA ILE A 323 16.00 -4.96 11.41
C ILE A 323 17.42 -4.87 10.81
N GLN A 324 17.94 -5.92 10.21
CA GLN A 324 19.34 -6.01 9.76
C GLN A 324 19.76 -4.90 8.75
N PRO A 325 18.96 -4.54 7.73
CA PRO A 325 19.30 -3.44 6.84
C PRO A 325 19.42 -2.07 7.55
N TYR A 326 18.65 -1.86 8.62
CA TYR A 326 18.76 -0.64 9.44
C TYR A 326 20.07 -0.63 10.23
N ILE A 327 20.44 -1.78 10.80
CA ILE A 327 21.67 -1.94 11.57
C ILE A 327 22.89 -1.59 10.72
N ARG A 328 22.94 -2.04 9.48
CA ARG A 328 24.05 -1.74 8.55
C ARG A 328 24.27 -0.22 8.38
N ARG A 329 23.19 0.56 8.29
CA ARG A 329 23.25 2.03 8.16
C ARG A 329 23.61 2.69 9.48
N VAL A 330 23.05 2.21 10.58
CA VAL A 330 23.32 2.74 11.92
C VAL A 330 24.77 2.46 12.31
N ASP A 331 25.29 1.26 12.06
CA ASP A 331 26.68 0.89 12.35
C ASP A 331 27.67 1.78 11.58
N ALA A 332 27.43 1.99 10.28
CA ALA A 332 28.24 2.88 9.45
C ALA A 332 28.16 4.34 9.94
N ALA A 333 26.99 4.83 10.28
CA ALA A 333 26.79 6.19 10.78
C ALA A 333 27.47 6.43 12.14
N ILE A 334 27.48 5.43 13.03
CA ILE A 334 28.25 5.47 14.31
C ILE A 334 29.74 5.49 14.02
N ALA A 335 30.24 4.65 13.11
CA ALA A 335 31.64 4.60 12.73
C ALA A 335 32.16 5.93 12.17
N GLU A 336 31.33 6.63 11.39
CA GLU A 336 31.60 7.95 10.86
C GLU A 336 31.35 9.09 11.86
N SER A 337 30.89 8.76 13.06
CA SER A 337 30.54 9.73 14.11
C SER A 337 29.46 10.75 13.70
N THR A 338 28.58 10.38 12.76
CA THR A 338 27.43 11.18 12.33
C THR A 338 26.23 11.02 13.26
N ILE A 339 26.22 9.95 14.04
CA ILE A 339 25.26 9.70 15.14
C ILE A 339 25.99 9.18 16.37
N PRO A 340 25.43 9.37 17.57
CA PRO A 340 26.01 8.77 18.79
C PRO A 340 25.85 7.25 18.79
N PRO A 341 26.67 6.53 19.61
CA PRO A 341 26.47 5.11 19.86
C PRO A 341 25.08 4.82 20.43
N VAL A 342 24.35 3.89 19.82
CA VAL A 342 23.00 3.46 20.24
C VAL A 342 22.86 1.94 20.23
N ILE A 343 22.05 1.39 21.13
CA ILE A 343 21.66 -0.02 21.14
C ILE A 343 20.35 -0.16 20.35
N LEU A 344 20.22 -1.18 19.48
CA LEU A 344 18.96 -1.54 18.84
C LEU A 344 18.49 -2.90 19.34
N ILE A 345 17.25 -2.95 19.84
CA ILE A 345 16.59 -4.15 20.33
C ILE A 345 15.40 -4.44 19.41
N GLY A 346 15.51 -5.42 18.54
CA GLY A 346 14.48 -5.77 17.56
C GLY A 346 13.71 -7.04 17.92
N ALA A 347 12.50 -6.90 18.45
CA ALA A 347 11.62 -8.05 18.67
C ALA A 347 11.05 -8.55 17.35
N HIS A 348 11.17 -9.86 17.06
CA HIS A 348 10.58 -10.46 15.87
C HIS A 348 9.05 -10.34 15.91
N ALA A 349 8.44 -10.08 14.78
CA ALA A 349 6.99 -10.12 14.63
C ALA A 349 6.43 -11.52 14.83
N ALA A 350 5.16 -11.61 15.23
CA ALA A 350 4.39 -12.83 15.11
C ALA A 350 4.24 -13.24 13.64
N PRO A 351 3.98 -14.52 13.34
CA PRO A 351 3.87 -15.00 11.97
C PRO A 351 2.80 -14.25 11.15
N MET A 352 3.13 -14.00 9.88
CA MET A 352 2.22 -13.53 8.87
C MET A 352 2.31 -14.52 7.71
N ASP A 353 1.28 -15.29 7.50
CA ASP A 353 1.21 -16.31 6.45
C ASP A 353 -0.18 -16.36 5.81
N ARG A 354 -0.43 -17.41 5.00
CA ARG A 354 -1.72 -17.61 4.32
C ARG A 354 -2.89 -17.91 5.27
N THR A 355 -2.63 -18.26 6.53
CA THR A 355 -3.63 -18.58 7.54
C THR A 355 -4.09 -17.38 8.33
N GLY A 356 -3.28 -16.30 8.37
CA GLY A 356 -3.63 -15.07 9.08
C GLY A 356 -2.48 -14.08 9.18
N ASN A 357 -2.82 -12.88 9.63
CA ASN A 357 -1.88 -11.82 9.96
C ASN A 357 -1.79 -11.66 11.49
N GLU A 358 -1.09 -12.58 12.16
CA GLU A 358 -0.93 -12.54 13.61
C GLU A 358 -0.13 -11.32 14.09
N ARG A 359 0.75 -10.78 13.23
CA ARG A 359 1.49 -9.54 13.47
C ARG A 359 0.54 -8.36 13.68
N ALA A 360 -0.50 -8.20 12.85
CA ALA A 360 -1.47 -7.12 13.00
C ALA A 360 -2.28 -7.25 14.31
N LEU A 361 -2.59 -8.48 14.75
CA LEU A 361 -3.30 -8.73 16.01
C LEU A 361 -2.47 -8.33 17.25
N GLU A 362 -1.14 -8.37 17.14
CA GLU A 362 -0.24 -7.92 18.21
C GLU A 362 0.08 -6.42 18.16
N TYR A 363 0.06 -5.83 16.95
CA TYR A 363 0.56 -4.47 16.76
C TYR A 363 -0.53 -3.40 16.75
N LEU A 364 -1.72 -3.75 16.28
CA LEU A 364 -2.77 -2.76 16.04
C LEU A 364 -3.88 -2.84 17.11
N PRO A 365 -4.13 -1.76 17.86
CA PRO A 365 -5.24 -1.74 18.80
C PRO A 365 -6.58 -1.94 18.07
N GLY A 366 -7.51 -2.65 18.71
CA GLY A 366 -8.83 -2.92 18.16
C GLY A 366 -8.92 -4.12 17.21
N PHE A 367 -7.79 -4.77 16.86
CA PHE A 367 -7.80 -6.02 16.09
C PHE A 367 -7.97 -7.25 17.00
N ASP A 368 -7.19 -7.34 18.06
CA ASP A 368 -7.33 -8.30 19.17
C ASP A 368 -6.78 -7.67 20.43
N ASP A 369 -7.63 -7.10 21.27
CA ASP A 369 -7.22 -6.36 22.46
C ASP A 369 -6.41 -7.21 23.44
N GLN A 370 -6.71 -8.51 23.57
CA GLN A 370 -5.96 -9.38 24.47
C GLN A 370 -4.55 -9.68 23.97
N ARG A 371 -4.38 -9.86 22.67
CA ARG A 371 -3.05 -10.08 22.06
C ARG A 371 -2.23 -8.79 22.11
N PHE A 372 -2.85 -7.69 21.74
CA PHE A 372 -2.23 -6.37 21.84
C PHE A 372 -1.75 -6.07 23.26
N ASP A 373 -2.59 -6.24 24.29
CA ASP A 373 -2.21 -6.00 25.69
C ASP A 373 -1.09 -6.94 26.18
N ARG A 374 -1.07 -8.20 25.72
CA ARG A 374 0.04 -9.12 26.03
C ARG A 374 1.33 -8.66 25.37
N HIS A 375 1.25 -8.22 24.10
CA HIS A 375 2.41 -7.70 23.39
C HIS A 375 2.93 -6.41 24.01
N GLN A 376 2.05 -5.50 24.48
CA GLN A 376 2.44 -4.29 25.21
C GLN A 376 3.24 -4.65 26.47
N ARG A 377 2.79 -5.60 27.29
CA ARG A 377 3.51 -6.04 28.50
C ARG A 377 4.86 -6.69 28.16
N PHE A 378 4.90 -7.55 27.15
CA PHE A 378 6.15 -8.10 26.65
C PHE A 378 7.13 -6.98 26.24
N PHE A 379 6.69 -6.07 25.41
CA PHE A 379 7.55 -5.08 24.78
C PHE A 379 8.01 -3.99 25.77
N VAL A 380 7.08 -3.49 26.58
CA VAL A 380 7.34 -2.35 27.48
C VAL A 380 7.97 -2.77 28.80
N ASP A 381 7.58 -3.93 29.36
CA ASP A 381 8.03 -4.34 30.69
C ASP A 381 9.12 -5.41 30.63
N GLU A 382 8.88 -6.53 29.93
CA GLU A 382 9.83 -7.66 29.97
C GLU A 382 11.07 -7.38 29.11
N LEU A 383 10.88 -6.96 27.84
CA LEU A 383 11.97 -6.73 26.90
C LEU A 383 12.85 -5.56 27.35
N SER A 384 12.24 -4.46 27.83
CA SER A 384 13.02 -3.31 28.27
C SER A 384 13.84 -3.60 29.52
N SER A 385 13.25 -4.28 30.53
CA SER A 385 13.98 -4.65 31.74
C SER A 385 15.14 -5.62 31.48
N TRP A 386 14.94 -6.55 30.52
CA TRP A 386 16.00 -7.43 30.09
C TRP A 386 17.14 -6.67 29.38
N ALA A 387 16.79 -5.75 28.47
CA ALA A 387 17.79 -4.95 27.77
C ALA A 387 18.60 -4.04 28.70
N GLU A 388 17.96 -3.49 29.75
CA GLU A 388 18.62 -2.70 30.79
C GLU A 388 19.61 -3.54 31.59
N GLY A 389 19.20 -4.75 32.02
CA GLY A 389 20.01 -5.63 32.84
C GLY A 389 21.18 -6.28 32.09
N GLU A 390 21.00 -6.71 30.87
CA GLU A 390 21.98 -7.49 30.15
C GLU A 390 22.91 -6.65 29.26
N PHE A 391 22.39 -5.55 28.67
CA PHE A 391 23.13 -4.78 27.65
C PHE A 391 23.43 -3.33 28.04
N GLY A 392 23.05 -2.89 29.24
CA GLY A 392 23.25 -1.50 29.63
C GLY A 392 22.44 -0.51 28.79
N ALA A 393 21.27 -0.92 28.31
CA ALA A 393 20.31 0.01 27.71
C ALA A 393 19.86 1.03 28.77
N SER A 394 19.78 2.30 28.40
CA SER A 394 19.43 3.36 29.35
C SER A 394 18.03 3.17 29.91
N ASP A 395 17.88 3.34 31.22
CA ASP A 395 16.58 3.39 31.92
C ASP A 395 15.95 4.79 31.91
N ARG A 396 16.69 5.80 31.45
CA ARG A 396 16.23 7.19 31.34
C ARG A 396 15.34 7.36 30.12
N ARG A 397 14.15 7.92 30.32
CA ARG A 397 13.13 8.13 29.30
C ARG A 397 13.65 8.85 28.06
N GLU A 398 14.43 9.92 28.23
CA GLU A 398 14.98 10.75 27.15
C GLU A 398 15.98 10.00 26.24
N PHE A 399 16.53 8.88 26.68
CA PHE A 399 17.40 8.00 25.92
C PHE A 399 16.72 6.73 25.40
N ARG A 400 15.39 6.69 25.44
CA ARG A 400 14.60 5.56 24.92
C ARG A 400 13.74 6.00 23.76
N ALA A 401 13.84 5.26 22.65
CA ALA A 401 12.96 5.38 21.51
C ALA A 401 12.20 4.07 21.25
N ILE A 402 10.98 4.20 20.77
CA ILE A 402 10.26 3.11 20.11
C ILE A 402 10.25 3.36 18.61
N PHE A 403 10.47 2.31 17.81
CA PHE A 403 10.56 2.39 16.35
C PHE A 403 9.69 1.34 15.67
N GLY A 404 9.02 1.74 14.58
CA GLY A 404 8.30 0.84 13.71
C GLY A 404 7.93 1.46 12.37
N CYS A 405 7.68 0.58 11.39
CA CYS A 405 7.24 0.93 10.05
C CYS A 405 5.94 0.21 9.71
N SER A 406 5.07 0.82 8.89
CA SER A 406 3.78 0.22 8.49
C SER A 406 2.90 -0.09 9.72
N ASP A 407 2.42 -1.33 9.90
CA ASP A 407 1.72 -1.74 11.14
C ASP A 407 2.59 -1.52 12.40
N GLY A 408 3.91 -1.70 12.26
CA GLY A 408 4.86 -1.40 13.34
C GLY A 408 4.89 0.09 13.73
N ALA A 409 4.62 1.00 12.80
CA ALA A 409 4.45 2.42 13.10
C ALA A 409 3.17 2.67 13.90
N GLY A 410 2.08 1.98 13.57
CA GLY A 410 0.85 1.98 14.36
C GLY A 410 1.10 1.51 15.79
N HIS A 411 1.86 0.41 15.95
CA HIS A 411 2.30 -0.07 17.26
C HIS A 411 3.14 0.97 18.01
N ALA A 412 4.12 1.59 17.34
CA ALA A 412 5.00 2.57 17.96
C ALA A 412 4.22 3.78 18.49
N LEU A 413 3.29 4.31 17.68
CA LEU A 413 2.42 5.44 18.08
C LEU A 413 1.50 5.07 19.24
N ALA A 414 0.84 3.91 19.19
CA ALA A 414 -0.02 3.44 20.27
C ALA A 414 0.77 3.23 21.59
N THR A 415 1.92 2.54 21.50
CA THR A 415 2.77 2.28 22.67
C THR A 415 3.33 3.57 23.27
N ALA A 416 3.81 4.49 22.45
CA ALA A 416 4.31 5.79 22.91
C ALA A 416 3.23 6.62 23.61
N SER A 417 2.00 6.58 23.08
CA SER A 417 0.83 7.23 23.67
C SER A 417 0.47 6.65 25.05
N MET A 418 0.43 5.31 25.17
CA MET A 418 0.03 4.60 26.38
C MET A 418 1.11 4.65 27.46
N HIS A 419 2.39 4.64 27.06
CA HIS A 419 3.55 4.53 27.96
C HIS A 419 4.51 5.72 27.85
N ARG A 420 3.96 6.94 27.77
CA ARG A 420 4.71 8.19 27.61
C ARG A 420 5.81 8.42 28.65
N GLN A 421 5.71 7.80 29.83
CA GLN A 421 6.73 7.88 30.86
C GLN A 421 7.94 6.97 30.60
N ARG A 422 7.83 6.06 29.63
CA ARG A 422 8.88 5.08 29.30
C ARG A 422 9.73 5.51 28.11
N PHE A 423 9.14 6.26 27.15
CA PHE A 423 9.79 6.64 25.91
C PHE A 423 9.86 8.16 25.76
N GLY A 424 11.04 8.69 25.46
CA GLY A 424 11.25 10.09 25.09
C GLY A 424 11.06 10.35 23.60
N HIS A 425 11.21 9.31 22.77
CA HIS A 425 11.08 9.40 21.33
C HIS A 425 10.18 8.28 20.78
N CYS A 426 9.38 8.64 19.78
CA CYS A 426 8.61 7.71 18.95
C CYS A 426 9.02 7.90 17.49
N ILE A 427 9.52 6.87 16.85
CA ILE A 427 9.94 6.88 15.46
C ILE A 427 8.94 6.01 14.68
N ALA A 428 8.06 6.64 13.89
CA ALA A 428 6.96 5.94 13.22
C ALA A 428 6.92 6.30 11.73
N TYR A 429 7.20 5.32 10.88
CA TYR A 429 7.30 5.53 9.44
C TYR A 429 6.17 4.84 8.69
N SER A 430 5.52 5.58 7.78
CA SER A 430 4.49 5.08 6.88
C SER A 430 3.36 4.34 7.60
N THR A 431 2.77 4.96 8.64
CA THR A 431 1.62 4.35 9.34
C THR A 431 0.40 4.28 8.40
N GLY A 432 -0.32 3.16 8.45
CA GLY A 432 -1.57 2.98 7.70
C GLY A 432 -2.82 3.42 8.47
N MET A 433 -2.69 3.74 9.75
CA MET A 433 -3.81 4.13 10.63
C MET A 433 -3.69 5.61 11.00
N PRO A 434 -4.61 6.48 10.53
CA PRO A 434 -4.67 7.86 10.99
C PRO A 434 -5.12 7.92 12.46
N PRO A 435 -4.90 9.05 13.17
CA PRO A 435 -5.49 9.26 14.48
C PRO A 435 -7.02 9.29 14.37
N ASP A 436 -7.68 8.74 15.38
CA ASP A 436 -9.14 8.63 15.48
C ASP A 436 -9.67 9.23 16.78
N GLU A 437 -10.98 9.14 17.02
CA GLU A 437 -11.65 9.63 18.23
C GLU A 437 -11.20 8.88 19.50
N GLN A 438 -10.60 7.70 19.38
CA GLN A 438 -10.09 6.89 20.49
C GLN A 438 -8.62 7.18 20.77
N THR A 439 -7.94 7.92 19.90
CA THR A 439 -6.53 8.27 20.06
C THR A 439 -6.34 9.12 21.31
N ARG A 440 -5.74 8.51 22.33
CA ARG A 440 -5.46 9.17 23.61
C ARG A 440 -4.03 9.64 23.64
N TRP A 441 -3.84 10.93 23.42
CA TRP A 441 -2.53 11.55 23.47
C TRP A 441 -2.60 12.75 24.42
N ASN A 442 -1.67 12.83 25.34
CA ASN A 442 -1.56 13.99 26.20
C ASN A 442 -0.24 14.70 25.89
N ALA A 443 -0.32 15.97 25.51
CA ALA A 443 0.84 16.79 25.19
C ALA A 443 1.83 16.92 26.37
N ASP A 444 1.31 16.96 27.61
CA ASP A 444 2.15 17.00 28.80
C ASP A 444 2.99 15.73 28.94
N GLY A 445 4.29 15.87 28.73
CA GLY A 445 5.22 14.75 28.77
C GLY A 445 5.09 13.80 27.56
N ALA A 446 4.51 14.23 26.46
CA ALA A 446 4.50 13.46 25.23
C ALA A 446 5.94 13.17 24.75
N PRO A 447 6.20 12.01 24.10
CA PRO A 447 7.45 11.77 23.43
C PRO A 447 7.60 12.71 22.21
N PHE A 448 8.83 12.98 21.80
CA PHE A 448 9.08 13.60 20.50
C PHE A 448 8.80 12.57 19.39
N VAL A 449 7.93 12.93 18.44
CA VAL A 449 7.51 11.99 17.38
C VAL A 449 8.24 12.30 16.08
N HIS A 450 8.97 11.31 15.55
CA HIS A 450 9.62 11.37 14.24
C HIS A 450 8.77 10.60 13.25
N LEU A 451 8.15 11.33 12.32
CA LEU A 451 7.30 10.78 11.26
C LEU A 451 8.02 10.82 9.91
N CYS A 452 7.83 9.80 9.10
CA CYS A 452 8.26 9.80 7.70
C CYS A 452 7.23 9.06 6.86
N ALA A 453 6.95 9.58 5.65
CA ALA A 453 6.13 8.88 4.64
C ALA A 453 6.53 9.27 3.23
N GLY A 454 6.27 8.38 2.29
CA GLY A 454 6.51 8.57 0.87
C GLY A 454 5.29 9.06 0.11
N THR A 455 5.48 10.00 -0.82
CA THR A 455 4.39 10.53 -1.65
C THR A 455 3.82 9.50 -2.62
N LEU A 456 4.56 8.40 -2.88
CA LEU A 456 4.16 7.31 -3.79
C LEU A 456 3.48 6.14 -3.05
N GLU A 457 3.13 6.33 -1.78
CA GLU A 457 2.32 5.42 -0.95
C GLU A 457 1.06 6.14 -0.40
N PRO A 458 0.10 6.53 -1.25
CA PRO A 458 -0.90 7.56 -0.93
C PRO A 458 -1.70 7.30 0.35
N GLY A 459 -2.11 6.09 0.62
CA GLY A 459 -2.86 5.76 1.84
C GLY A 459 -2.03 5.93 3.12
N PHE A 460 -0.79 5.46 3.09
CA PHE A 460 0.15 5.59 4.21
C PHE A 460 0.63 7.04 4.37
N HIS A 461 0.86 7.72 3.26
CA HIS A 461 1.19 9.16 3.27
C HIS A 461 0.09 9.97 3.95
N GLN A 462 -1.17 9.80 3.52
CA GLN A 462 -2.32 10.49 4.10
C GLN A 462 -2.47 10.22 5.60
N ALA A 463 -2.33 8.96 6.02
CA ALA A 463 -2.45 8.60 7.43
C ALA A 463 -1.32 9.21 8.27
N THR A 464 -0.08 9.22 7.76
CA THR A 464 1.07 9.81 8.44
C THR A 464 0.98 11.34 8.51
N GLU A 465 0.53 11.98 7.42
CA GLU A 465 0.27 13.42 7.38
C GLU A 465 -0.84 13.82 8.36
N ALA A 466 -1.91 13.00 8.46
CA ALA A 466 -2.97 13.21 9.44
C ALA A 466 -2.42 13.16 10.88
N TRP A 467 -1.48 12.26 11.18
CA TRP A 467 -0.78 12.26 12.46
C TRP A 467 0.05 13.53 12.69
N ALA A 468 0.79 13.99 11.69
CA ALA A 468 1.57 15.22 11.81
C ALA A 468 0.66 16.43 12.09
N ALA A 469 -0.44 16.56 11.35
CA ALA A 469 -1.42 17.62 11.54
C ALA A 469 -2.09 17.53 12.93
N TRP A 470 -2.42 16.32 13.37
CA TRP A 470 -3.03 16.07 14.67
C TRP A 470 -2.08 16.41 15.82
N LEU A 471 -0.79 16.00 15.75
CA LEU A 471 0.23 16.34 16.74
C LEU A 471 0.48 17.85 16.78
N HIS A 472 0.51 18.51 15.63
CA HIS A 472 0.62 19.97 15.55
C HIS A 472 -0.56 20.67 16.25
N PHE A 473 -1.78 20.22 15.98
CA PHE A 473 -2.99 20.77 16.63
C PHE A 473 -2.97 20.60 18.15
N HIS A 474 -2.41 19.50 18.66
CA HIS A 474 -2.28 19.20 20.08
C HIS A 474 -0.97 19.72 20.71
N GLU A 475 -0.22 20.58 20.01
CA GLU A 475 1.05 21.18 20.47
C GLU A 475 2.09 20.15 20.94
N SER A 476 2.03 18.92 20.37
CA SER A 476 2.96 17.83 20.69
C SER A 476 4.24 17.94 19.84
N PRO A 477 5.43 17.75 20.43
CA PRO A 477 6.68 17.88 19.72
C PRO A 477 6.81 16.79 18.65
N HIS A 478 7.01 17.19 17.39
CA HIS A 478 7.15 16.24 16.30
C HIS A 478 7.98 16.82 15.15
N TYR A 479 8.44 15.93 14.28
CA TYR A 479 9.09 16.22 13.01
C TYR A 479 8.52 15.30 11.94
N PHE A 480 8.08 15.84 10.82
CA PHE A 480 7.58 15.07 9.68
C PHE A 480 8.48 15.25 8.47
N THR A 481 9.00 14.13 7.97
CA THR A 481 9.77 14.05 6.72
C THR A 481 8.90 13.48 5.61
N GLU A 482 8.64 14.28 4.58
CA GLU A 482 8.07 13.79 3.33
C GLU A 482 9.20 13.40 2.37
N ARG A 483 9.09 12.21 1.74
CA ARG A 483 10.01 11.71 0.72
C ARG A 483 9.26 11.38 -0.56
N VAL A 484 9.94 11.50 -1.71
CA VAL A 484 9.40 11.00 -2.98
C VAL A 484 9.82 9.54 -3.14
N CYS A 485 9.07 8.65 -2.51
CA CYS A 485 9.31 7.21 -2.49
C CYS A 485 8.02 6.43 -2.21
N GLY A 486 8.05 5.13 -2.43
CA GLY A 486 6.94 4.22 -2.14
C GLY A 486 6.97 3.65 -0.73
N HIS A 487 6.08 2.68 -0.48
CA HIS A 487 6.05 1.91 0.77
C HIS A 487 7.17 0.86 0.75
N ASP A 488 8.40 1.31 0.91
CA ASP A 488 9.56 0.45 0.78
C ASP A 488 10.62 0.67 1.87
N LEU A 489 11.46 -0.34 2.04
CA LEU A 489 12.51 -0.38 3.03
C LEU A 489 13.57 0.73 2.82
N ILE A 490 13.78 1.19 1.59
CA ILE A 490 14.87 2.11 1.25
C ILE A 490 14.73 3.43 2.01
N GLN A 491 13.54 4.03 1.96
CA GLN A 491 13.31 5.28 2.69
C GLN A 491 13.48 5.12 4.20
N TRP A 492 12.99 4.00 4.75
CA TRP A 492 12.98 3.78 6.19
C TRP A 492 14.38 3.56 6.74
N ILE A 493 15.21 2.77 6.03
CA ILE A 493 16.60 2.53 6.45
C ILE A 493 17.47 3.79 6.32
N GLU A 494 17.19 4.67 5.36
CA GLU A 494 17.91 5.94 5.21
C GLU A 494 17.43 7.00 6.21
N GLU A 495 16.20 6.94 6.68
CA GLU A 495 15.66 7.94 7.61
C GLU A 495 16.00 7.64 9.08
N LEU A 496 16.19 6.36 9.46
CA LEU A 496 16.48 6.01 10.86
C LEU A 496 17.74 6.68 11.43
N PRO A 497 18.91 6.68 10.77
CA PRO A 497 20.08 7.43 11.27
C PRO A 497 19.81 8.92 11.43
N ARG A 498 19.02 9.53 10.54
CA ARG A 498 18.65 10.96 10.62
C ARG A 498 17.75 11.23 11.84
N ALA A 499 16.82 10.31 12.16
CA ALA A 499 16.00 10.41 13.36
C ALA A 499 16.86 10.27 14.64
N ILE A 500 17.83 9.36 14.64
CA ILE A 500 18.79 9.19 15.74
C ILE A 500 19.63 10.48 15.95
N ALA A 501 20.12 11.09 14.87
CA ALA A 501 20.84 12.35 14.93
C ALA A 501 19.99 13.48 15.53
N ARG A 502 18.72 13.57 15.13
CA ARG A 502 17.77 14.56 15.71
C ARG A 502 17.43 14.28 17.17
N ALA A 503 17.39 13.01 17.57
CA ALA A 503 17.05 12.63 18.95
C ALA A 503 18.22 12.87 19.91
N TRP A 504 19.44 12.52 19.50
CA TRP A 504 20.58 12.41 20.42
C TRP A 504 21.90 12.94 19.84
N GLY A 505 21.90 13.55 18.66
CA GLY A 505 23.10 14.16 18.08
C GLY A 505 23.56 15.41 18.85
N SER A 506 24.84 15.75 18.74
CA SER A 506 25.46 16.88 19.43
C SER A 506 24.96 18.26 19.01
N ASP A 507 24.30 18.36 17.86
CA ASP A 507 23.78 19.61 17.27
C ASP A 507 22.28 19.82 17.57
N ASN A 508 21.69 19.06 18.50
CA ASN A 508 20.31 19.26 18.91
C ASN A 508 20.24 20.58 19.74
N PRO A 509 19.65 21.66 19.20
CA PRO A 509 19.38 22.83 20.03
C PRO A 509 18.29 22.46 21.03
N ASP A 510 18.55 22.55 22.34
CA ASP A 510 17.61 22.40 23.44
C ASP A 510 16.29 23.19 23.24
#